data_c17e9d0add0690a831cf0cb13eedf213
#
_entry.id   c17e9d0add0690a831cf0cb13eedf213
#
_cell.length_a   1.000
_cell.length_b   1.000
_cell.length_c   1.000
_cell.angle_alpha   90.00
_cell.angle_beta   90.00
_cell.angle_gamma   90.00
#
_symmetry.space_group_name_H-M   'P 1'
#
loop_
_entity.id
_entity.type
_entity.pdbx_description
1 polymer ?
#
loop_
_entity_poly.entity_id
_entity_poly.type
_entity_poly.pdbx_seq_one_letter_code
_entity_poly.pdbx_strand_id
1 'polypeptide(L)'
;MAKDDYHVIVYMILLYLYAVLKRKIVFDKISFDAVLSKSTTSEEYLMDVIRMMQDEGLIRGPSFTKAWGNVYILASDITDITITPAGIDYLEGNAMMKKAGAALKEAPGIVSSLINLVKP
;
A
#
# COMPACT_ATOMS: atom_id res chain seq x y z
N MET A 1 -3.24 -6.62 14.92
CA MET A 1 -3.66 -7.08 13.58
C MET A 1 -2.58 -7.97 12.99
N ALA A 2 -2.96 -9.00 12.25
CA ALA A 2 -2.00 -9.88 11.59
C ALA A 2 -1.28 -9.14 10.47
N LYS A 3 -0.01 -9.48 10.23
CA LYS A 3 0.83 -8.81 9.22
C LYS A 3 0.29 -8.94 7.80
N ASP A 4 -0.44 -10.03 7.51
CA ASP A 4 -1.01 -10.31 6.21
C ASP A 4 -2.49 -9.94 6.12
N ASP A 5 -3.02 -9.22 7.12
CA ASP A 5 -4.38 -8.71 7.11
C ASP A 5 -4.53 -7.72 5.95
N TYR A 6 -5.63 -7.83 5.21
CA TYR A 6 -5.94 -6.97 4.09
C TYR A 6 -5.78 -5.48 4.46
N HIS A 7 -6.33 -5.07 5.60
CA HIS A 7 -6.30 -3.67 6.02
C HIS A 7 -4.89 -3.18 6.36
N VAL A 8 -4.05 -4.06 6.89
CA VAL A 8 -2.65 -3.72 7.17
C VAL A 8 -1.89 -3.51 5.87
N ILE A 9 -2.10 -4.38 4.89
CA ILE A 9 -1.45 -4.25 3.58
C ILE A 9 -1.91 -2.98 2.88
N VAL A 10 -3.22 -2.70 2.87
CA VAL A 10 -3.78 -1.48 2.29
C VAL A 10 -3.18 -0.24 2.97
N TYR A 11 -3.09 -0.27 4.30
CA TYR A 11 -2.50 0.84 5.06
C TYR A 11 -1.06 1.10 4.63
N MET A 12 -0.24 0.05 4.55
CA MET A 12 1.17 0.18 4.19
C MET A 12 1.34 0.74 2.77
N ILE A 13 0.52 0.27 1.82
CA ILE A 13 0.59 0.74 0.44
C ILE A 13 0.17 2.22 0.36
N LEU A 14 -0.96 2.57 0.97
CA LEU A 14 -1.45 3.95 0.94
C LEU A 14 -0.49 4.90 1.65
N LEU A 15 0.07 4.47 2.77
CA LEU A 15 1.04 5.28 3.51
C LEU A 15 2.27 5.59 2.66
N TYR A 16 2.82 4.57 1.99
CA TYR A 16 3.98 4.75 1.13
C TYR A 16 3.66 5.70 -0.03
N LEU A 17 2.55 5.48 -0.70
CA LEU A 17 2.16 6.29 -1.85
C LEU A 17 1.84 7.73 -1.44
N TYR A 18 1.29 7.93 -0.25
CA TYR A 18 1.04 9.28 0.25
C TYR A 18 2.35 10.02 0.55
N ALA A 19 3.33 9.32 1.11
CA ALA A 19 4.66 9.89 1.32
C ALA A 19 5.32 10.30 0.01
N VAL A 20 5.13 9.49 -1.04
CA VAL A 20 5.62 9.82 -2.39
C VAL A 20 4.89 11.06 -2.93
N LEU A 21 3.58 11.13 -2.79
CA LEU A 21 2.78 12.27 -3.24
C LEU A 21 3.21 13.55 -2.53
N LYS A 22 3.45 13.49 -1.24
CA LYS A 22 3.91 14.64 -0.44
C LYS A 22 5.37 14.99 -0.69
N ARG A 23 6.03 14.24 -1.55
CA ARG A 23 7.44 14.43 -1.91
C ARG A 23 8.40 14.29 -0.72
N LYS A 24 8.00 13.51 0.27
CA LYS A 24 8.85 13.16 1.39
C LYS A 24 9.86 12.06 1.02
N ILE A 25 9.47 11.22 0.08
CA ILE A 25 10.33 10.17 -0.48
C ILE A 25 10.10 10.11 -1.99
N VAL A 26 11.06 9.50 -2.69
CA VAL A 26 10.92 9.18 -4.12
C VAL A 26 10.51 7.72 -4.21
N PHE A 27 9.59 7.38 -5.12
CA PHE A 27 9.19 5.99 -5.30
C PHE A 27 10.42 5.17 -5.70
N ASP A 28 10.70 4.14 -4.91
CA ASP A 28 11.79 3.21 -5.15
C ASP A 28 11.25 1.81 -4.94
N LYS A 29 11.35 0.98 -5.97
CA LYS A 29 10.82 -0.38 -5.92
C LYS A 29 11.41 -1.18 -4.76
N ILE A 30 12.70 -1.00 -4.47
CA ILE A 30 13.37 -1.72 -3.38
C ILE A 30 12.78 -1.32 -2.04
N SER A 31 12.57 -0.03 -1.78
CA SER A 31 11.99 0.42 -0.52
C SER A 31 10.50 0.08 -0.42
N PHE A 32 9.78 0.14 -1.53
CA PHE A 32 8.38 -0.29 -1.57
C PHE A 32 8.25 -1.77 -1.21
N ASP A 33 9.07 -2.62 -1.83
CA ASP A 33 9.11 -4.05 -1.52
C ASP A 33 9.52 -4.29 -0.06
N ALA A 34 10.45 -3.48 0.47
CA ALA A 34 10.88 -3.59 1.87
C ALA A 34 9.75 -3.29 2.85
N VAL A 35 8.90 -2.29 2.54
CA VAL A 35 7.72 -2.00 3.35
C VAL A 35 6.77 -3.19 3.36
N LEU A 36 6.52 -3.76 2.19
CA LEU A 36 5.58 -4.87 2.04
C LEU A 36 6.13 -6.19 2.55
N SER A 37 7.46 -6.34 2.66
CA SER A 37 8.07 -7.57 3.18
C SER A 37 7.76 -7.80 4.65
N LYS A 38 7.25 -6.79 5.35
CA LYS A 38 6.76 -6.93 6.71
C LYS A 38 5.49 -7.78 6.80
N SER A 39 4.75 -7.90 5.70
CA SER A 39 3.69 -8.90 5.59
C SER A 39 4.32 -10.18 5.07
N THR A 40 3.82 -11.33 5.46
CA THR A 40 4.25 -12.62 4.92
C THR A 40 3.41 -13.02 3.72
N THR A 41 2.85 -12.04 3.05
CA THR A 41 1.89 -12.18 1.97
C THR A 41 2.56 -12.71 0.71
N SER A 42 1.90 -13.63 0.03
CA SER A 42 2.34 -14.08 -1.29
C SER A 42 2.19 -12.96 -2.31
N GLU A 43 3.00 -13.01 -3.36
CA GLU A 43 2.92 -12.02 -4.43
C GLU A 43 1.54 -12.05 -5.11
N GLU A 44 0.94 -13.22 -5.25
CA GLU A 44 -0.39 -13.36 -5.84
C GLU A 44 -1.46 -12.63 -5.02
N TYR A 45 -1.43 -12.80 -3.71
CA TYR A 45 -2.36 -12.10 -2.82
C TYR A 45 -2.11 -10.58 -2.87
N LEU A 46 -0.85 -10.17 -2.89
CA LEU A 46 -0.50 -8.75 -2.99
C LEU A 46 -1.06 -8.13 -4.26
N MET A 47 -0.94 -8.83 -5.40
CA MET A 47 -1.51 -8.34 -6.66
C MET A 47 -3.03 -8.24 -6.58
N ASP A 48 -3.69 -9.18 -5.93
CA ASP A 48 -5.13 -9.12 -5.71
C ASP A 48 -5.51 -7.90 -4.86
N VAL A 49 -4.76 -7.62 -3.80
CA VAL A 49 -5.00 -6.46 -2.94
C VAL A 49 -4.85 -5.16 -3.74
N ILE A 50 -3.80 -5.04 -4.53
CA ILE A 50 -3.57 -3.84 -5.34
C ILE A 50 -4.71 -3.64 -6.35
N ARG A 51 -5.15 -4.74 -6.99
CA ARG A 51 -6.26 -4.67 -7.93
C ARG A 51 -7.56 -4.23 -7.24
N MET A 52 -7.83 -4.77 -6.05
CA MET A 52 -9.01 -4.38 -5.28
C MET A 52 -8.96 -2.92 -4.87
N MET A 53 -7.79 -2.43 -4.49
CA MET A 53 -7.61 -1.01 -4.15
C MET A 53 -7.90 -0.12 -5.36
N GLN A 54 -7.48 -0.54 -6.54
CA GLN A 54 -7.78 0.21 -7.76
C GLN A 54 -9.26 0.18 -8.08
N ASP A 55 -9.92 -0.98 -7.92
CA ASP A 55 -11.37 -1.11 -8.14
C ASP A 55 -12.16 -0.21 -7.19
N GLU A 56 -11.68 -0.03 -5.97
CA GLU A 56 -12.30 0.86 -4.99
C GLU A 56 -11.92 2.33 -5.19
N GLY A 57 -11.08 2.63 -6.17
CA GLY A 57 -10.68 4.00 -6.46
C GLY A 57 -9.66 4.60 -5.51
N LEU A 58 -8.99 3.78 -4.70
CA LEU A 58 -8.00 4.27 -3.73
C LEU A 58 -6.67 4.59 -4.37
N ILE A 59 -6.36 3.93 -5.47
CA ILE A 59 -5.14 4.13 -6.25
C ILE A 59 -5.47 4.16 -7.73
N ARG A 60 -4.54 4.66 -8.53
CA ARG A 60 -4.63 4.64 -10.00
C ARG A 60 -3.26 4.31 -10.59
N GLY A 61 -3.26 3.96 -11.86
CA GLY A 61 -2.05 3.71 -12.63
C GLY A 61 -1.75 2.27 -12.95
N PRO A 62 -2.02 1.28 -12.07
CA PRO A 62 -1.69 -0.09 -12.42
C PRO A 62 -2.58 -0.63 -13.51
N SER A 63 -2.02 -1.44 -14.40
CA SER A 63 -2.78 -2.25 -15.32
C SER A 63 -2.39 -3.72 -15.12
N PHE A 64 -3.37 -4.61 -15.24
CA PHE A 64 -3.20 -6.02 -14.92
C PHE A 64 -3.52 -6.87 -16.11
N THR A 65 -2.79 -7.98 -16.24
CA THR A 65 -3.07 -9.05 -17.20
C THR A 65 -3.38 -10.31 -16.42
N LYS A 66 -4.43 -11.02 -16.83
CA LYS A 66 -4.79 -12.29 -16.21
C LYS A 66 -3.94 -13.39 -16.78
N ALA A 67 -3.24 -14.10 -15.91
CA ALA A 67 -2.43 -15.26 -16.26
C ALA A 67 -3.20 -16.55 -15.98
N TRP A 68 -2.54 -17.69 -16.18
CA TRP A 68 -3.12 -19.00 -15.91
C TRP A 68 -3.58 -19.13 -14.45
N GLY A 69 -4.70 -19.80 -14.22
CA GLY A 69 -5.18 -20.08 -12.87
C GLY A 69 -5.80 -18.89 -12.16
N ASN A 70 -6.33 -17.90 -12.88
CA ASN A 70 -6.94 -16.69 -12.32
C ASN A 70 -5.96 -15.81 -11.54
N VAL A 71 -4.68 -15.92 -11.83
CA VAL A 71 -3.65 -15.07 -11.24
C VAL A 71 -3.53 -13.79 -12.05
N TYR A 72 -3.51 -12.64 -11.36
CA TYR A 72 -3.27 -11.34 -11.99
C TYR A 72 -1.81 -10.97 -11.86
N ILE A 73 -1.23 -10.51 -12.96
CA ILE A 73 0.13 -10.00 -12.98
C ILE A 73 0.11 -8.55 -13.43
N LEU A 74 1.04 -7.77 -12.92
CA LEU A 74 1.15 -6.35 -13.25
C LEU A 74 1.70 -6.20 -14.66
N ALA A 75 0.93 -5.57 -15.52
CA ALA A 75 1.32 -5.33 -16.93
C ALA A 75 2.01 -3.96 -17.10
N SER A 76 1.87 -3.06 -16.13
CA SER A 76 2.53 -1.76 -16.11
C SER A 76 3.69 -1.76 -15.12
N ASP A 77 4.48 -0.68 -15.14
CA ASP A 77 5.54 -0.49 -14.15
C ASP A 77 4.89 -0.21 -12.78
N ILE A 78 5.42 -0.83 -11.73
CA ILE A 78 4.93 -0.62 -10.35
C ILE A 78 5.07 0.86 -9.94
N THR A 79 6.02 1.59 -10.51
CA THR A 79 6.23 2.99 -10.20
C THR A 79 5.14 3.91 -10.75
N ASP A 80 4.25 3.40 -11.60
CA ASP A 80 3.13 4.16 -12.14
C ASP A 80 1.96 4.27 -11.16
N ILE A 81 2.00 3.53 -10.06
CA ILE A 81 0.92 3.54 -9.07
C ILE A 81 0.93 4.84 -8.27
N THR A 82 -0.21 5.50 -8.20
CA THR A 82 -0.37 6.72 -7.40
C THR A 82 -1.61 6.64 -6.52
N ILE A 83 -1.56 7.32 -5.39
CA ILE A 83 -2.72 7.44 -4.50
C ILE A 83 -3.71 8.45 -5.09
N THR A 84 -5.00 8.23 -4.87
CA THR A 84 -6.06 9.15 -5.29
C THR A 84 -6.52 10.00 -4.09
N PRO A 85 -7.27 11.10 -4.33
CA PRO A 85 -7.91 11.81 -3.22
C PRO A 85 -8.80 10.90 -2.37
N ALA A 86 -9.52 9.96 -3.00
CA ALA A 86 -10.31 8.97 -2.25
C ALA A 86 -9.43 8.08 -1.39
N GLY A 87 -8.24 7.72 -1.89
CA GLY A 87 -7.26 6.95 -1.12
C GLY A 87 -6.75 7.73 0.09
N ILE A 88 -6.51 9.01 -0.07
CA ILE A 88 -6.07 9.88 1.04
C ILE A 88 -7.16 9.94 2.11
N ASP A 89 -8.40 10.17 1.71
CA ASP A 89 -9.53 10.23 2.64
C ASP A 89 -9.71 8.90 3.37
N TYR A 90 -9.57 7.81 2.65
CA TYR A 90 -9.66 6.47 3.24
C TYR A 90 -8.55 6.24 4.27
N LEU A 91 -7.32 6.61 3.94
CA LEU A 91 -6.17 6.46 4.83
C LEU A 91 -6.37 7.25 6.13
N GLU A 92 -6.88 8.47 6.03
CA GLU A 92 -7.01 9.36 7.17
C GLU A 92 -8.28 9.15 7.98
N GLY A 93 -9.36 8.69 7.35
CA GLY A 93 -10.68 8.65 7.98
C GLY A 93 -11.26 7.28 8.27
N ASN A 94 -10.79 6.23 7.60
CA ASN A 94 -11.35 4.91 7.76
C ASN A 94 -10.94 4.29 9.11
N ALA A 95 -11.91 3.69 9.82
CA ALA A 95 -11.67 3.12 11.14
C ALA A 95 -10.63 2.00 11.11
N MET A 96 -10.64 1.16 10.08
CA MET A 96 -9.67 0.07 9.95
C MET A 96 -8.27 0.60 9.66
N MET A 97 -8.17 1.72 8.93
CA MET A 97 -6.88 2.38 8.69
C MET A 97 -6.31 2.96 9.98
N LYS A 98 -7.17 3.52 10.83
CA LYS A 98 -6.75 4.01 12.14
C LYS A 98 -6.24 2.89 13.02
N LYS A 99 -6.91 1.74 13.01
CA LYS A 99 -6.47 0.55 13.74
C LYS A 99 -5.14 0.02 13.22
N ALA A 100 -4.99 -0.07 11.90
CA ALA A 100 -3.74 -0.52 11.29
C ALA A 100 -2.58 0.42 11.64
N GLY A 101 -2.81 1.73 11.57
CA GLY A 101 -1.81 2.72 11.94
C GLY A 101 -1.39 2.61 13.39
N ALA A 102 -2.35 2.43 14.30
CA ALA A 102 -2.05 2.25 15.72
C ALA A 102 -1.24 0.98 15.97
N ALA A 103 -1.58 -0.12 15.29
CA ALA A 103 -0.85 -1.38 15.42
C ALA A 103 0.58 -1.28 14.91
N LEU A 104 0.82 -0.49 13.86
CA LEU A 104 2.14 -0.36 13.22
C LEU A 104 2.99 0.77 13.79
N LYS A 105 2.39 1.69 14.53
CA LYS A 105 3.08 2.87 15.07
C LYS A 105 4.28 2.50 15.95
N GLU A 106 4.15 1.45 16.73
CA GLU A 106 5.19 0.98 17.65
C GLU A 106 6.13 -0.02 16.98
N ALA A 107 5.84 -0.43 15.74
CA ALA A 107 6.68 -1.39 15.05
C ALA A 107 8.03 -0.75 14.71
N PRO A 108 9.16 -1.46 14.92
CA PRO A 108 10.46 -0.94 14.52
C PRO A 108 10.58 -0.91 13.00
N GLY A 109 11.31 0.06 12.46
CA GLY A 109 11.72 0.08 11.09
C GLY A 109 11.01 1.10 10.23
N ILE A 110 10.91 0.79 8.93
CA ILE A 110 10.56 1.75 7.89
C ILE A 110 9.11 2.26 7.99
N VAL A 111 8.19 1.43 8.48
CA VAL A 111 6.76 1.82 8.54
C VAL A 111 6.55 2.95 9.56
N SER A 112 7.15 2.86 10.73
CA SER A 112 7.02 3.93 11.74
C SER A 112 7.66 5.22 11.25
N SER A 113 8.77 5.13 10.51
CA SER A 113 9.40 6.29 9.88
C SER A 113 8.47 6.95 8.87
N LEU A 114 7.78 6.14 8.05
CA LEU A 114 6.81 6.65 7.07
C LEU A 114 5.64 7.34 7.75
N ILE A 115 5.13 6.80 8.85
CA ILE A 115 4.05 7.42 9.62
C ILE A 115 4.46 8.82 10.04
N ASN A 116 5.68 8.97 10.56
CA ASN A 116 6.18 10.27 10.97
C ASN A 116 6.35 11.26 9.81
N LEU A 117 6.73 10.76 8.63
CA LEU A 117 6.92 11.61 7.44
C LEU A 117 5.60 12.17 6.90
N VAL A 118 4.50 11.43 7.01
CA VAL A 118 3.21 11.87 6.47
C VAL A 118 2.37 12.67 7.46
N LYS A 119 2.74 12.69 8.72
CA LYS A 119 2.05 13.53 9.70
C LYS A 119 2.25 15.00 9.38
N PRO A 120 1.20 15.82 9.58
CA PRO A 120 1.33 17.26 9.39
C PRO A 120 2.26 17.89 10.43
#